data_799d3161f6a8da399d64125f3d124cba
#
_entry.id   799d3161f6a8da399d64125f3d124cba
#
_cell.length_a   1.000
_cell.length_b   1.000
_cell.length_c   1.000
_cell.angle_alpha   90.00
_cell.angle_beta   90.00
_cell.angle_gamma   90.00
#
_symmetry.space_group_name_H-M   'P 1'
#
loop_
_entity.id
_entity.type
_entity.pdbx_description
1 polymer ?
#
loop_
_entity_poly.entity_id
_entity_poly.type
_entity_poly.pdbx_seq_one_letter_code
_entity_poly.pdbx_strand_id
1 'polypeptide(L)'
;MKITIGIDIGGSTTKIVGIRDNEIITPMIVRANDPIASLFGAFGKFVDQNGLSLNDIEKIAITGVGASHVEKSIYDIETIKVQ
;
A
#
# COMPACT_ATOMS: atom_id res chain seq x y z
N MET A 1 6.25 -8.13 15.13
CA MET A 1 6.81 -8.10 13.77
C MET A 1 6.38 -6.81 13.09
N LYS A 2 7.32 -6.07 12.51
CA LYS A 2 7.02 -4.76 11.95
C LYS A 2 7.19 -4.76 10.43
N ILE A 3 6.15 -4.34 9.74
CA ILE A 3 6.13 -4.33 8.28
C ILE A 3 5.94 -2.89 7.80
N THR A 4 6.74 -2.50 6.81
CA THR A 4 6.57 -1.22 6.11
C THR A 4 6.04 -1.54 4.71
N ILE A 5 5.01 -0.82 4.29
CA ILE A 5 4.40 -1.02 2.98
C ILE A 5 4.66 0.20 2.11
N GLY A 6 5.09 -0.03 0.88
CA GLY A 6 5.24 1.02 -0.11
C GLY A 6 4.20 0.86 -1.20
N ILE A 7 3.54 1.95 -1.59
CA ILE A 7 2.48 1.91 -2.59
C ILE A 7 2.70 3.03 -3.60
N ASP A 8 2.75 2.64 -4.88
CA ASP A 8 2.83 3.59 -6.00
C ASP A 8 1.45 3.63 -6.65
N ILE A 9 0.74 4.73 -6.46
CA ILE A 9 -0.64 4.88 -6.91
C ILE A 9 -0.66 5.63 -8.24
N GLY A 10 -0.85 4.88 -9.33
CA GLY A 10 -1.00 5.48 -10.66
C GLY A 10 -2.44 5.88 -10.93
N GLY A 11 -2.70 6.27 -12.18
CA GLY A 11 -4.05 6.61 -12.60
C GLY A 11 -4.97 5.40 -12.68
N SER A 12 -4.45 4.29 -13.19
CA SER A 12 -5.24 3.07 -13.39
C SER A 12 -4.57 1.81 -12.82
N THR A 13 -3.37 1.96 -12.26
CA THR A 13 -2.65 0.82 -11.66
C THR A 13 -2.06 1.24 -10.34
N THR A 14 -2.02 0.30 -9.41
CA THR A 14 -1.36 0.49 -8.13
C THR A 14 -0.39 -0.66 -7.91
N LYS A 15 0.85 -0.32 -7.58
CA LYS A 15 1.88 -1.30 -7.23
C LYS A 15 2.10 -1.23 -5.73
N ILE A 16 2.20 -2.40 -5.11
CA ILE A 16 2.39 -2.48 -3.67
C ILE A 16 3.51 -3.46 -3.33
N VAL A 17 4.32 -3.09 -2.37
CA VAL A 17 5.42 -3.93 -1.90
C VAL A 17 5.49 -3.80 -0.39
N GLY A 18 5.99 -4.82 0.28
CA GLY A 18 6.22 -4.78 1.71
C GLY A 18 7.65 -5.12 2.05
N ILE A 19 8.11 -4.65 3.20
CA ILE A 19 9.42 -5.00 3.73
C ILE A 19 9.22 -5.47 5.16
N ARG A 20 9.74 -6.67 5.45
CA ARG A 20 9.66 -7.29 6.75
C ARG A 20 11.03 -7.88 7.09
N ASP A 21 11.62 -7.41 8.20
CA ASP A 21 12.93 -7.93 8.65
C ASP A 21 13.98 -7.86 7.54
N ASN A 22 14.02 -6.74 6.81
CA ASN A 22 14.95 -6.50 5.70
C ASN A 22 14.71 -7.39 4.48
N GLU A 23 13.61 -8.10 4.44
CA GLU A 23 13.26 -8.92 3.28
C GLU A 23 12.06 -8.31 2.57
N ILE A 24 12.09 -8.38 1.23
CA ILE A 24 11.01 -7.85 0.41
C ILE A 24 9.90 -8.88 0.28
N ILE A 25 8.69 -8.46 0.62
CA ILE A 25 7.49 -9.27 0.36
C ILE A 25 7.12 -9.02 -1.09
N THR A 26 6.84 -10.09 -1.83
CA THR A 26 6.64 -10.05 -3.28
C THR A 26 5.71 -8.92 -3.70
N PRO A 27 6.16 -8.06 -4.62
CA PRO A 27 5.32 -6.96 -5.12
C PRO A 27 4.08 -7.46 -5.86
N MET A 28 3.04 -6.64 -5.82
CA MET A 28 1.77 -6.94 -6.47
C MET A 28 1.30 -5.72 -7.25
N ILE A 29 0.65 -5.94 -8.39
CA ILE A 29 0.07 -4.87 -9.21
C ILE A 29 -1.42 -5.11 -9.33
N VAL A 30 -2.20 -4.07 -9.09
CA VAL A 30 -3.65 -4.13 -9.22
C VAL A 30 -4.10 -3.02 -10.16
N ARG A 31 -5.07 -3.31 -11.01
CA ARG A 31 -5.66 -2.35 -11.94
C ARG A 31 -7.08 -2.04 -11.53
N ALA A 32 -7.44 -0.76 -11.60
CA ALA A 32 -8.80 -0.30 -11.37
C ALA A 32 -8.96 1.07 -12.04
N ASN A 33 -10.20 1.48 -12.27
CA ASN A 33 -10.47 2.73 -12.96
C ASN A 33 -10.31 3.96 -12.07
N ASP A 34 -10.22 3.77 -10.78
CA ASP A 34 -10.15 4.86 -9.82
C ASP A 34 -8.94 4.65 -8.90
N PRO A 35 -8.11 5.68 -8.66
CA PRO A 35 -6.92 5.53 -7.82
C PRO A 35 -7.22 5.04 -6.42
N ILE A 36 -8.29 5.53 -5.80
CA ILE A 36 -8.61 5.12 -4.42
C ILE A 36 -9.09 3.67 -4.39
N ALA A 37 -9.94 3.28 -5.35
CA ALA A 37 -10.38 1.88 -5.44
C ALA A 37 -9.20 0.97 -5.71
N SER A 38 -8.26 1.40 -6.56
CA SER A 38 -7.06 0.63 -6.87
C SER A 38 -6.17 0.47 -5.64
N LEU A 39 -6.00 1.56 -4.87
CA LEU A 39 -5.22 1.54 -3.64
C LEU A 39 -5.77 0.53 -2.64
N PHE A 40 -7.06 0.64 -2.32
CA PHE A 40 -7.63 -0.24 -1.30
C PHE A 40 -7.75 -1.67 -1.79
N GLY A 41 -7.97 -1.87 -3.10
CA GLY A 41 -7.96 -3.21 -3.69
C GLY A 41 -6.59 -3.85 -3.58
N ALA A 42 -5.54 -3.10 -3.91
CA ALA A 42 -4.16 -3.61 -3.81
C ALA A 42 -3.79 -3.92 -2.37
N PHE A 43 -4.12 -3.00 -1.46
CA PHE A 43 -3.80 -3.17 -0.05
C PHE A 43 -4.49 -4.41 0.52
N GLY A 44 -5.79 -4.55 0.27
CA GLY A 44 -6.55 -5.69 0.76
C GLY A 44 -6.03 -7.01 0.22
N LYS A 45 -5.76 -7.07 -1.09
CA LYS A 45 -5.22 -8.28 -1.69
C LYS A 45 -3.84 -8.62 -1.15
N PHE A 46 -3.00 -7.61 -0.98
CA PHE A 46 -1.63 -7.83 -0.49
C PHE A 46 -1.64 -8.38 0.92
N VAL A 47 -2.46 -7.80 1.78
CA VAL A 47 -2.60 -8.24 3.17
C VAL A 47 -3.14 -9.66 3.22
N ASP A 48 -4.19 -9.94 2.43
CA ASP A 48 -4.82 -11.25 2.42
C ASP A 48 -3.91 -12.34 1.87
N GLN A 49 -3.28 -12.10 0.72
CA GLN A 49 -2.45 -13.12 0.08
C GLN A 49 -1.18 -13.42 0.85
N ASN A 50 -0.68 -12.47 1.62
CA ASN A 50 0.54 -12.67 2.40
C ASN A 50 0.27 -13.00 3.86
N GLY A 51 -0.98 -13.20 4.23
CA GLY A 51 -1.34 -13.57 5.60
C GLY A 51 -0.94 -12.54 6.64
N LEU A 52 -0.99 -11.25 6.28
CA LEU A 52 -0.57 -10.20 7.18
C LEU A 52 -1.71 -9.75 8.09
N SER A 53 -1.33 -9.21 9.25
CA SER A 53 -2.28 -8.56 10.14
C SER A 53 -2.06 -7.05 10.05
N LEU A 54 -3.15 -6.26 10.10
CA LEU A 54 -3.03 -4.81 10.13
C LEU A 54 -2.19 -4.35 11.32
N ASN A 55 -2.23 -5.09 12.42
CA ASN A 55 -1.43 -4.75 13.60
C ASN A 55 0.07 -4.91 13.39
N ASP A 56 0.48 -5.65 12.38
CA ASP A 56 1.89 -5.85 12.07
C ASP A 56 2.46 -4.75 11.17
N ILE A 57 1.59 -3.94 10.57
CA ILE A 57 2.01 -2.88 9.66
C ILE A 57 2.22 -1.60 10.46
N GLU A 58 3.46 -1.10 10.49
CA GLU A 58 3.76 0.10 11.27
C GLU A 58 3.74 1.38 10.44
N LYS A 59 3.94 1.29 9.14
CA LYS A 59 4.03 2.47 8.31
C LYS A 59 3.67 2.16 6.86
N ILE A 60 3.03 3.10 6.20
CA ILE A 60 2.70 3.02 4.78
C ILE A 60 3.27 4.26 4.10
N ALA A 61 4.09 4.07 3.08
CA ALA A 61 4.61 5.16 2.25
C ALA A 61 3.90 5.11 0.91
N ILE A 62 3.34 6.23 0.49
CA ILE A 62 2.62 6.31 -0.78
C ILE A 62 3.27 7.31 -1.71
N THR A 63 3.23 7.03 -3.00
CA THR A 63 3.76 7.88 -4.05
C THR A 63 2.89 7.73 -5.29
N GLY A 64 3.23 8.45 -6.35
CA GLY A 64 2.51 8.36 -7.62
C GLY A 64 1.47 9.46 -7.78
N VAL A 65 0.97 9.59 -9.01
CA VAL A 65 0.02 10.66 -9.34
C VAL A 65 -1.28 10.55 -8.58
N GLY A 66 -1.67 9.33 -8.19
CA GLY A 66 -2.90 9.10 -7.42
C GLY A 66 -2.76 9.38 -5.94
N ALA A 67 -1.54 9.58 -5.43
CA ALA A 67 -1.32 9.79 -4.01
C ALA A 67 -1.98 11.06 -3.49
N SER A 68 -2.17 12.06 -4.36
CA SER A 68 -2.82 13.31 -3.97
C SER A 68 -4.29 13.12 -3.55
N HIS A 69 -4.90 12.01 -3.94
CA HIS A 69 -6.29 11.71 -3.58
C HIS A 69 -6.41 11.08 -2.19
N VAL A 70 -5.29 10.72 -1.58
CA VAL A 70 -5.29 10.10 -0.25
C VAL A 70 -5.17 11.20 0.80
N GLU A 71 -6.24 11.44 1.53
CA GLU A 71 -6.28 12.55 2.49
C GLU A 71 -6.13 12.10 3.94
N LYS A 72 -6.35 10.84 4.21
CA LYS A 72 -6.32 10.30 5.57
C LYS A 72 -5.39 9.10 5.64
N SER A 73 -5.01 8.76 6.87
CA SER A 73 -4.24 7.54 7.11
C SER A 73 -5.01 6.31 6.67
N ILE A 74 -4.32 5.37 6.07
CA ILE A 74 -4.92 4.12 5.61
C ILE A 74 -5.12 3.22 6.82
N TYR A 75 -6.37 2.92 7.17
CA TYR A 75 -6.74 2.07 8.32
C TYR A 75 -6.07 2.54 9.62
N ASP A 76 -5.93 3.86 9.79
CA ASP A 76 -5.29 4.47 10.97
C ASP A 76 -3.81 4.12 11.14
N ILE A 77 -3.18 3.56 10.11
CA ILE A 77 -1.75 3.28 10.10
C ILE A 77 -1.04 4.55 9.63
N GLU A 78 0.11 4.86 10.24
CA GLU A 78 0.90 6.02 9.82
C GLU A 78 1.14 5.97 8.32
N THR A 79 0.66 6.98 7.59
CA THR A 79 0.77 7.03 6.12
C THR A 79 1.49 8.30 5.73
N ILE A 80 2.60 8.16 5.00
CA ILE A 80 3.39 9.31 4.55
C ILE A 80 3.40 9.36 3.03
N LYS A 81 3.38 10.56 2.49
CA LYS A 81 3.49 10.76 1.03
C LYS A 81 4.95 11.02 0.69
N VAL A 82 5.45 10.29 -0.30
CA VAL A 82 6.83 10.38 -0.76
C VAL A 82 6.82 10.81 -2.22
N GLN A 83 7.70 11.72 -2.57
CA GLN A 83 7.79 12.18 -3.94
C GLN A 83 8.85 11.41 -4.73
#